data_18693c1486b0ca8a8f3eb4667b46db01
#
_entry.id   18693c1486b0ca8a8f3eb4667b46db01
#
_cell.length_a   1.000
_cell.length_b   1.000
_cell.length_c   1.000
_cell.angle_alpha   90.00
_cell.angle_beta   90.00
_cell.angle_gamma   90.00
#
_symmetry.space_group_name_H-M   'P 1'
#
loop_
_entity.id
_entity.type
_entity.pdbx_description
1 polymer ?
#
loop_
_entity_poly.entity_id
_entity_poly.type
_entity_poly.pdbx_seq_one_letter_code
_entity_poly.pdbx_strand_id
1 'polypeptide(L)'
;IFTRQHFQQDELFYDFCDRKGILIQQEVPLWGPETPANDTIRHIALQQMERMILNNYNHPSIFSWGTGNELRGRDPDIKKLITDLIAKARATDPFRYTAYVSNTLTSSFYNHPRFIPDAANDGDYIMMNEYGGSWWDIPSGQIHAYLDSVHLSYPDKPFFISEFGLCEPNFKGGDPRRIEDLIYHMAVYESKPYVEGAIYFDLTDYRTHYPGTPDKNKYRRRIHGVYDMYGQPKPSMKVLRELSSPVEIQSVHQWKKGKLTVAVYGSLGLPQHTVKGYKLYVTDSTGDYTKSKAYEIPDLKPGERKYVETDDLLNGKGIITVVRPTGFVVSQKSFY
;
A
#
# COMPACT_ATOMS: atom_id res chain seq x y z
N ILE A 1 6.21 -1.89 -6.04
CA ILE A 1 5.69 -1.16 -4.86
C ILE A 1 4.86 0.00 -5.35
N PHE A 2 3.76 0.27 -4.68
CA PHE A 2 2.82 1.34 -4.99
C PHE A 2 2.56 2.16 -3.73
N THR A 3 2.54 3.47 -3.85
CA THR A 3 2.19 4.41 -2.78
C THR A 3 1.16 5.41 -3.26
N ARG A 4 0.49 6.05 -2.34
CA ARG A 4 -0.56 7.00 -2.60
C ARG A 4 -0.34 8.27 -1.78
N GLN A 5 -0.60 9.40 -2.39
CA GLN A 5 -0.41 10.71 -1.78
C GLN A 5 -1.68 11.55 -1.92
N HIS A 6 -2.29 11.93 -0.78
CA HIS A 6 -3.47 12.82 -0.76
C HIS A 6 -3.16 14.22 -1.28
N PHE A 7 -1.89 14.64 -1.12
CA PHE A 7 -1.43 15.98 -1.45
C PHE A 7 -0.17 15.88 -2.29
N GLN A 8 0.05 16.85 -3.15
CA GLN A 8 1.29 16.94 -3.90
C GLN A 8 2.49 16.97 -2.95
N GLN A 9 3.51 16.22 -3.32
CA GLN A 9 4.75 16.14 -2.58
C GLN A 9 5.82 17.04 -3.20
N ASP A 10 6.94 17.18 -2.52
CA ASP A 10 8.13 17.85 -3.04
C ASP A 10 8.72 17.10 -4.24
N GLU A 11 9.33 17.82 -5.17
CA GLU A 11 9.95 17.25 -6.38
C GLU A 11 10.98 16.17 -6.05
N LEU A 12 11.74 16.34 -4.98
CA LEU A 12 12.72 15.33 -4.52
C LEU A 12 12.06 13.99 -4.17
N PHE A 13 10.80 14.00 -3.74
CA PHE A 13 10.07 12.77 -3.47
C PHE A 13 9.76 12.01 -4.77
N TYR A 14 9.34 12.72 -5.82
CA TYR A 14 9.09 12.10 -7.13
C TYR A 14 10.37 11.57 -7.74
N ASP A 15 11.45 12.35 -7.71
CA ASP A 15 12.78 11.94 -8.14
C ASP A 15 13.27 10.67 -7.40
N PHE A 16 13.03 10.60 -6.11
CA PHE A 16 13.34 9.40 -5.32
C PHE A 16 12.52 8.20 -5.80
N CYS A 17 11.22 8.37 -6.01
CA CYS A 17 10.34 7.31 -6.49
C CYS A 17 10.71 6.84 -7.89
N ASP A 18 11.07 7.76 -8.79
CA ASP A 18 11.55 7.45 -10.13
C ASP A 18 12.80 6.56 -10.09
N ARG A 19 13.80 6.96 -9.30
CA ARG A 19 15.05 6.17 -9.14
C ARG A 19 14.83 4.82 -8.46
N LYS A 20 13.81 4.72 -7.58
CA LYS A 20 13.54 3.54 -6.77
C LYS A 20 12.46 2.62 -7.35
N GLY A 21 11.84 3.01 -8.46
CA GLY A 21 10.75 2.24 -9.08
C GLY A 21 9.55 2.07 -8.15
N ILE A 22 9.17 3.15 -7.45
CA ILE A 22 7.98 3.20 -6.60
C ILE A 22 6.88 3.88 -7.39
N LEU A 23 5.82 3.16 -7.71
CA LEU A 23 4.65 3.73 -8.38
C LEU A 23 3.84 4.61 -7.44
N ILE A 24 3.30 5.70 -7.97
CA ILE A 24 2.58 6.71 -7.19
C ILE A 24 1.19 6.96 -7.79
N GLN A 25 0.18 6.99 -6.94
CA GLN A 25 -1.05 7.74 -7.21
C GLN A 25 -0.94 9.11 -6.55
N GLN A 26 -0.99 10.16 -7.35
CA GLN A 26 -0.99 11.55 -6.88
C GLN A 26 -2.39 12.14 -6.98
N GLU A 27 -2.89 12.79 -5.92
CA GLU A 27 -4.28 13.24 -5.81
C GLU A 27 -4.40 14.76 -5.77
N VAL A 28 -5.54 15.24 -6.31
CA VAL A 28 -6.02 16.59 -6.01
C VAL A 28 -6.46 16.62 -4.54
N PRO A 29 -6.14 17.68 -3.77
CA PRO A 29 -6.36 17.73 -2.32
C PRO A 29 -7.84 17.96 -1.94
N LEU A 30 -8.73 17.13 -2.47
CA LEU A 30 -10.11 17.03 -2.05
C LEU A 30 -10.28 15.88 -1.08
N TRP A 31 -10.72 16.18 0.15
CA TRP A 31 -10.85 15.19 1.19
C TRP A 31 -12.06 15.40 2.09
N GLY A 32 -12.71 14.29 2.40
CA GLY A 32 -13.74 14.18 3.42
C GLY A 32 -15.16 14.54 2.96
N PRO A 33 -16.16 14.06 3.72
CA PRO A 33 -17.57 14.16 3.34
C PRO A 33 -18.12 15.60 3.37
N GLU A 34 -17.42 16.53 4.02
CA GLU A 34 -17.81 17.93 4.10
C GLU A 34 -17.35 18.79 2.92
N THR A 35 -16.61 18.18 1.97
CA THR A 35 -16.19 18.88 0.75
C THR A 35 -17.41 19.34 -0.06
N PRO A 36 -17.57 20.65 -0.31
CA PRO A 36 -18.69 21.14 -1.11
C PRO A 36 -18.45 20.93 -2.61
N ALA A 37 -19.51 20.64 -3.35
CA ALA A 37 -19.45 20.48 -4.82
C ALA A 37 -20.02 21.73 -5.54
N ASN A 38 -19.71 22.93 -5.06
CA ASN A 38 -20.14 24.16 -5.70
C ASN A 38 -19.18 24.54 -6.86
N ASP A 39 -19.63 25.51 -7.69
CA ASP A 39 -18.88 25.96 -8.88
C ASP A 39 -17.46 26.47 -8.54
N THR A 40 -17.30 27.15 -7.41
CA THR A 40 -16.00 27.66 -6.96
C THR A 40 -15.02 26.52 -6.69
N ILE A 41 -15.42 25.55 -5.90
CA ILE A 41 -14.58 24.38 -5.58
C ILE A 41 -14.29 23.55 -6.86
N ARG A 42 -15.32 23.35 -7.69
CA ARG A 42 -15.16 22.66 -8.97
C ARG A 42 -14.13 23.36 -9.85
N HIS A 43 -14.22 24.68 -10.01
CA HIS A 43 -13.28 25.46 -10.81
C HIS A 43 -11.83 25.34 -10.28
N ILE A 44 -11.65 25.53 -8.97
CA ILE A 44 -10.33 25.40 -8.32
C ILE A 44 -9.77 23.99 -8.50
N ALA A 45 -10.57 22.96 -8.25
CA ALA A 45 -10.13 21.57 -8.35
C ALA A 45 -9.70 21.18 -9.78
N LEU A 46 -10.46 21.64 -10.79
CA LEU A 46 -10.10 21.41 -12.20
C LEU A 46 -8.78 22.10 -12.57
N GLN A 47 -8.56 23.32 -12.08
CA GLN A 47 -7.27 24.02 -12.29
C GLN A 47 -6.12 23.33 -11.56
N GLN A 48 -6.36 22.84 -10.33
CA GLN A 48 -5.35 22.11 -9.56
C GLN A 48 -4.99 20.79 -10.27
N MET A 49 -5.98 20.05 -10.77
CA MET A 49 -5.76 18.81 -11.53
C MET A 49 -4.85 19.07 -12.74
N GLU A 50 -5.16 20.07 -13.54
CA GLU A 50 -4.37 20.42 -14.72
C GLU A 50 -2.93 20.79 -14.35
N ARG A 51 -2.75 21.66 -13.37
CA ARG A 51 -1.42 22.10 -12.92
C ARG A 51 -0.62 20.94 -12.32
N MET A 52 -1.26 20.11 -11.51
CA MET A 52 -0.64 18.92 -10.92
C MET A 52 -0.10 17.98 -12.00
N ILE A 53 -0.90 17.73 -13.03
CA ILE A 53 -0.49 16.88 -14.16
C ILE A 53 0.66 17.52 -14.93
N LEU A 54 0.52 18.78 -15.35
CA LEU A 54 1.54 19.45 -16.15
C LEU A 54 2.89 19.60 -15.44
N ASN A 55 2.85 19.88 -14.13
CA ASN A 55 4.07 20.02 -13.33
C ASN A 55 4.81 18.68 -13.17
N ASN A 56 4.06 17.58 -13.08
CA ASN A 56 4.64 16.27 -12.75
C ASN A 56 4.58 15.27 -13.93
N TYR A 57 4.30 15.75 -15.13
CA TYR A 57 4.07 14.92 -16.32
C TYR A 57 5.25 13.98 -16.64
N ASN A 58 6.48 14.46 -16.43
CA ASN A 58 7.70 13.73 -16.80
C ASN A 58 8.18 12.73 -15.72
N HIS A 59 7.46 12.56 -14.61
CA HIS A 59 7.81 11.57 -13.60
C HIS A 59 7.26 10.19 -13.98
N PRO A 60 8.11 9.22 -14.34
CA PRO A 60 7.67 7.87 -14.74
C PRO A 60 7.10 7.07 -13.56
N SER A 61 7.39 7.45 -12.31
CA SER A 61 6.82 6.84 -11.11
C SER A 61 5.33 7.11 -10.96
N ILE A 62 4.81 8.21 -11.51
CA ILE A 62 3.38 8.50 -11.42
C ILE A 62 2.61 7.54 -12.31
N PHE A 63 1.87 6.65 -11.68
CA PHE A 63 1.06 5.61 -12.30
C PHE A 63 -0.36 6.12 -12.61
N SER A 64 -0.90 6.94 -11.71
CA SER A 64 -2.28 7.41 -11.83
C SER A 64 -2.51 8.77 -11.18
N TRP A 65 -3.55 9.45 -11.65
CA TRP A 65 -4.07 10.71 -11.14
C TRP A 65 -5.32 10.46 -10.33
N GLY A 66 -5.28 10.82 -9.04
CA GLY A 66 -6.39 10.69 -8.11
C GLY A 66 -7.26 11.95 -8.06
N THR A 67 -8.56 11.75 -7.99
CA THR A 67 -9.55 12.82 -8.04
C THR A 67 -10.10 13.22 -6.68
N GLY A 68 -9.59 12.65 -5.61
CA GLY A 68 -9.95 12.96 -4.23
C GLY A 68 -10.13 11.73 -3.36
N ASN A 69 -10.33 11.97 -2.07
CA ASN A 69 -10.44 10.94 -1.04
C ASN A 69 -11.69 11.11 -0.18
N GLU A 70 -12.45 10.03 0.01
CA GLU A 70 -13.54 9.94 0.97
C GLU A 70 -14.61 11.03 0.84
N LEU A 71 -14.83 11.49 -0.35
CA LEU A 71 -15.97 12.34 -0.68
C LEU A 71 -17.25 11.48 -0.68
N ARG A 72 -18.41 12.12 -0.70
CA ARG A 72 -19.69 11.39 -0.83
C ARG A 72 -19.92 10.96 -2.28
N GLY A 73 -19.17 9.97 -2.76
CA GLY A 73 -19.13 9.56 -4.17
C GLY A 73 -20.43 9.13 -4.80
N ARG A 74 -21.52 9.01 -4.02
CA ARG A 74 -22.89 8.75 -4.50
C ARG A 74 -23.78 9.96 -4.53
N ASP A 75 -23.39 11.04 -3.86
CA ASP A 75 -24.07 12.33 -4.00
C ASP A 75 -23.93 12.79 -5.45
N PRO A 76 -25.03 13.16 -6.15
CA PRO A 76 -24.98 13.48 -7.57
C PRO A 76 -24.02 14.61 -7.91
N ASP A 77 -23.93 15.65 -7.06
CA ASP A 77 -23.09 16.82 -7.29
C ASP A 77 -21.62 16.47 -7.09
N ILE A 78 -21.30 15.72 -6.04
CA ILE A 78 -19.96 15.18 -5.78
C ILE A 78 -19.54 14.20 -6.90
N LYS A 79 -20.41 13.29 -7.29
CA LYS A 79 -20.15 12.37 -8.40
C LYS A 79 -19.84 13.13 -9.68
N LYS A 80 -20.61 14.18 -9.97
CA LYS A 80 -20.34 15.04 -11.12
C LYS A 80 -18.97 15.72 -11.02
N LEU A 81 -18.60 16.25 -9.85
CA LEU A 81 -17.27 16.84 -9.62
C LEU A 81 -16.16 15.83 -9.90
N ILE A 82 -16.26 14.60 -9.37
CA ILE A 82 -15.28 13.54 -9.56
C ILE A 82 -15.19 13.16 -11.05
N THR A 83 -16.31 12.98 -11.73
CA THR A 83 -16.36 12.65 -13.16
C THR A 83 -15.72 13.75 -14.03
N ASP A 84 -15.97 15.02 -13.70
CA ASP A 84 -15.33 16.15 -14.38
C ASP A 84 -13.81 16.17 -14.17
N LEU A 85 -13.34 15.82 -12.98
CA LEU A 85 -11.90 15.70 -12.68
C LEU A 85 -11.25 14.54 -13.44
N ILE A 86 -11.93 13.39 -13.53
CA ILE A 86 -11.49 12.26 -14.36
C ILE A 86 -11.38 12.67 -15.82
N ALA A 87 -12.40 13.35 -16.35
CA ALA A 87 -12.40 13.84 -17.72
C ALA A 87 -11.25 14.85 -17.96
N LYS A 88 -11.02 15.76 -17.01
CA LYS A 88 -9.92 16.73 -17.06
C LYS A 88 -8.56 16.03 -17.04
N ALA A 89 -8.38 15.06 -16.16
CA ALA A 89 -7.14 14.29 -16.09
C ALA A 89 -6.84 13.56 -17.40
N ARG A 90 -7.82 12.83 -17.95
CA ARG A 90 -7.68 12.12 -19.23
C ARG A 90 -7.44 13.04 -20.42
N ALA A 91 -8.01 14.24 -20.40
CA ALA A 91 -7.76 15.25 -21.45
C ALA A 91 -6.35 15.86 -21.36
N THR A 92 -5.79 15.95 -20.15
CA THR A 92 -4.45 16.52 -19.92
C THR A 92 -3.35 15.47 -20.07
N ASP A 93 -3.61 14.25 -19.62
CA ASP A 93 -2.71 13.08 -19.73
C ASP A 93 -3.51 11.83 -20.13
N PRO A 94 -3.54 11.48 -21.41
CA PRO A 94 -4.28 10.33 -21.92
C PRO A 94 -3.57 8.99 -21.68
N PHE A 95 -2.37 8.98 -21.10
CA PHE A 95 -1.55 7.78 -20.96
C PHE A 95 -1.61 7.14 -19.58
N ARG A 96 -1.92 7.93 -18.55
CA ARG A 96 -1.98 7.46 -17.17
C ARG A 96 -3.41 7.18 -16.72
N TYR A 97 -3.52 6.29 -15.77
CA TYR A 97 -4.80 5.91 -15.17
C TYR A 97 -5.38 7.01 -14.28
N THR A 98 -6.67 6.91 -14.02
CA THR A 98 -7.41 7.79 -13.12
C THR A 98 -8.17 6.97 -12.10
N ALA A 99 -8.22 7.44 -10.85
CA ALA A 99 -9.02 6.79 -9.81
C ALA A 99 -9.59 7.81 -8.81
N TYR A 100 -10.67 7.43 -8.17
CA TYR A 100 -11.23 8.08 -7.00
C TYR A 100 -11.18 7.11 -5.82
N VAL A 101 -10.81 7.60 -4.65
CA VAL A 101 -10.74 6.78 -3.44
C VAL A 101 -12.02 6.92 -2.64
N SER A 102 -12.74 5.82 -2.49
CA SER A 102 -14.02 5.79 -1.80
C SER A 102 -13.94 5.05 -0.46
N ASN A 103 -14.69 5.56 0.53
CA ASN A 103 -15.01 4.87 1.78
C ASN A 103 -16.50 4.49 1.87
N THR A 104 -17.27 4.71 0.80
CA THR A 104 -18.73 4.47 0.78
C THR A 104 -19.16 3.25 -0.03
N LEU A 105 -18.21 2.53 -0.65
CA LEU A 105 -18.49 1.33 -1.43
C LEU A 105 -19.18 0.24 -0.58
N THR A 106 -18.74 0.10 0.66
CA THR A 106 -19.25 -0.90 1.60
C THR A 106 -20.63 -0.60 2.16
N SER A 107 -20.95 0.68 2.37
CA SER A 107 -22.24 1.09 2.95
C SER A 107 -23.44 0.87 2.01
N SER A 108 -23.19 0.60 0.72
CA SER A 108 -24.25 0.45 -0.29
C SER A 108 -24.95 -0.88 -0.30
N PHE A 109 -24.32 -1.92 0.22
CA PHE A 109 -24.80 -3.28 0.06
C PHE A 109 -25.76 -3.73 1.15
N TYR A 110 -25.58 -3.25 2.36
CA TYR A 110 -26.31 -3.76 3.50
C TYR A 110 -27.67 -3.10 3.72
N ASN A 111 -27.89 -1.88 3.19
CA ASN A 111 -29.07 -1.10 3.56
C ASN A 111 -29.88 -0.53 2.40
N HIS A 112 -29.56 -0.82 1.13
CA HIS A 112 -30.30 -0.22 0.01
C HIS A 112 -30.86 -1.23 -0.99
N PRO A 113 -32.18 -1.18 -1.25
CA PRO A 113 -32.83 -1.99 -2.28
C PRO A 113 -32.49 -1.57 -3.72
N ARG A 114 -31.74 -0.48 -3.89
CA ARG A 114 -31.27 0.00 -5.20
C ARG A 114 -29.79 0.31 -5.14
N PHE A 115 -29.03 -0.39 -5.95
CA PHE A 115 -27.62 -0.12 -6.16
C PHE A 115 -27.45 1.27 -6.81
N ILE A 116 -26.75 2.15 -6.12
CA ILE A 116 -26.30 3.45 -6.66
C ILE A 116 -24.80 3.34 -6.87
N PRO A 117 -24.32 3.35 -8.13
CA PRO A 117 -22.90 3.28 -8.41
C PRO A 117 -22.16 4.47 -7.77
N ASP A 118 -21.14 4.16 -7.00
CA ASP A 118 -20.22 5.15 -6.47
C ASP A 118 -19.33 5.73 -7.59
N ALA A 119 -18.86 6.96 -7.44
CA ALA A 119 -17.98 7.61 -8.40
C ALA A 119 -16.65 6.86 -8.64
N ALA A 120 -16.25 5.97 -7.72
CA ALA A 120 -15.09 5.11 -7.92
C ALA A 120 -15.23 4.24 -9.18
N ASN A 121 -16.47 3.93 -9.61
CA ASN A 121 -16.73 3.21 -10.85
C ASN A 121 -16.35 4.00 -12.12
N ASP A 122 -16.25 5.31 -12.05
CA ASP A 122 -15.95 6.16 -13.22
C ASP A 122 -14.43 6.22 -13.52
N GLY A 123 -13.59 5.83 -12.55
CA GLY A 123 -12.15 5.65 -12.71
C GLY A 123 -11.77 4.37 -13.47
N ASP A 124 -10.49 4.16 -13.67
CA ASP A 124 -9.97 2.98 -14.39
C ASP A 124 -9.90 1.74 -13.51
N TYR A 125 -9.82 1.91 -12.19
CA TYR A 125 -9.82 0.86 -11.18
C TYR A 125 -10.51 1.34 -9.90
N ILE A 126 -10.94 0.40 -9.07
CA ILE A 126 -11.57 0.69 -7.78
C ILE A 126 -10.48 0.89 -6.73
N MET A 127 -10.56 1.98 -5.98
CA MET A 127 -9.80 2.19 -4.75
C MET A 127 -10.74 2.36 -3.56
N MET A 128 -10.51 1.56 -2.54
CA MET A 128 -11.35 1.53 -1.35
C MET A 128 -10.50 1.68 -0.08
N ASN A 129 -10.83 2.67 0.74
CA ASN A 129 -10.38 2.69 2.13
C ASN A 129 -11.18 1.64 2.90
N GLU A 130 -10.49 0.74 3.59
CA GLU A 130 -11.10 -0.36 4.32
C GLU A 130 -10.64 -0.34 5.77
N TYR A 131 -11.57 -0.12 6.67
CA TYR A 131 -11.31 0.04 8.10
C TYR A 131 -12.26 -0.80 8.97
N GLY A 132 -12.68 -1.96 8.47
CA GLY A 132 -13.51 -2.90 9.23
C GLY A 132 -12.81 -3.36 10.51
N GLY A 133 -13.57 -3.43 11.60
CA GLY A 133 -13.00 -3.73 12.93
C GLY A 133 -12.26 -2.58 13.59
N SER A 134 -12.15 -1.42 12.91
CA SER A 134 -11.54 -0.20 13.45
C SER A 134 -12.48 1.01 13.31
N TRP A 135 -12.29 1.87 12.29
CA TRP A 135 -13.13 3.07 12.12
C TRP A 135 -14.58 2.76 11.73
N TRP A 136 -14.82 1.62 11.11
CA TRP A 136 -16.15 1.22 10.70
C TRP A 136 -16.73 0.21 11.68
N ASP A 137 -18.01 0.34 11.97
CA ASP A 137 -18.75 -0.59 12.81
C ASP A 137 -19.08 -1.88 12.03
N ILE A 138 -18.04 -2.53 11.52
CA ILE A 138 -18.08 -3.80 10.82
C ILE A 138 -17.19 -4.75 11.57
N PRO A 139 -17.74 -5.84 12.11
CA PRO A 139 -16.91 -6.87 12.71
C PRO A 139 -15.88 -7.41 11.74
N SER A 140 -14.64 -7.57 12.18
CA SER A 140 -13.53 -8.07 11.35
C SER A 140 -13.92 -9.37 10.61
N GLY A 141 -14.66 -10.28 11.23
CA GLY A 141 -15.13 -11.51 10.59
C GLY A 141 -16.05 -11.31 9.37
N GLN A 142 -16.57 -10.11 9.14
CA GLN A 142 -17.43 -9.79 8.00
C GLN A 142 -16.68 -9.15 6.82
N ILE A 143 -15.40 -8.82 6.96
CA ILE A 143 -14.61 -8.15 5.91
C ILE A 143 -14.58 -8.99 4.63
N HIS A 144 -14.47 -10.30 4.74
CA HIS A 144 -14.54 -11.21 3.57
C HIS A 144 -15.79 -11.00 2.72
N ALA A 145 -16.97 -11.04 3.36
CA ALA A 145 -18.26 -10.87 2.66
C ALA A 145 -18.40 -9.45 2.10
N TYR A 146 -17.83 -8.49 2.78
CA TYR A 146 -17.78 -7.11 2.36
C TYR A 146 -17.05 -6.93 1.03
N LEU A 147 -15.81 -7.41 0.97
CA LEU A 147 -14.97 -7.31 -0.23
C LEU A 147 -15.64 -8.05 -1.40
N ASP A 148 -16.18 -9.24 -1.15
CA ASP A 148 -16.90 -10.00 -2.18
C ASP A 148 -18.10 -9.22 -2.73
N SER A 149 -18.86 -8.54 -1.86
CA SER A 149 -19.98 -7.71 -2.27
C SER A 149 -19.56 -6.53 -3.13
N VAL A 150 -18.46 -5.86 -2.78
CA VAL A 150 -17.92 -4.76 -3.59
C VAL A 150 -17.48 -5.29 -4.95
N HIS A 151 -16.70 -6.36 -4.99
CA HIS A 151 -16.25 -6.94 -6.25
C HIS A 151 -17.41 -7.38 -7.17
N LEU A 152 -18.45 -8.03 -6.61
CA LEU A 152 -19.63 -8.42 -7.37
C LEU A 152 -20.36 -7.23 -8.02
N SER A 153 -20.19 -6.03 -7.49
CA SER A 153 -20.81 -4.83 -8.05
C SER A 153 -19.95 -4.12 -9.08
N TYR A 154 -18.65 -4.41 -9.08
CA TYR A 154 -17.68 -3.85 -10.03
C TYR A 154 -16.76 -4.96 -10.56
N PRO A 155 -17.32 -6.02 -11.18
CA PRO A 155 -16.55 -7.24 -11.49
C PRO A 155 -15.48 -7.04 -12.56
N ASP A 156 -15.63 -6.03 -13.40
CA ASP A 156 -14.73 -5.76 -14.52
C ASP A 156 -13.61 -4.77 -14.18
N LYS A 157 -13.49 -4.38 -12.91
CA LYS A 157 -12.50 -3.39 -12.47
C LYS A 157 -11.44 -4.03 -11.58
N PRO A 158 -10.14 -3.77 -11.82
CA PRO A 158 -9.10 -4.04 -10.83
C PRO A 158 -9.43 -3.38 -9.50
N PHE A 159 -9.10 -4.04 -8.40
CA PHE A 159 -9.52 -3.61 -7.07
C PHE A 159 -8.33 -3.47 -6.12
N PHE A 160 -8.19 -2.29 -5.53
CA PHE A 160 -7.14 -1.97 -4.57
C PHE A 160 -7.72 -1.54 -3.23
N ILE A 161 -7.15 -2.04 -2.15
CA ILE A 161 -7.33 -1.47 -0.81
C ILE A 161 -6.38 -0.27 -0.70
N SER A 162 -6.94 0.93 -0.69
CA SER A 162 -6.17 2.18 -0.72
C SER A 162 -5.71 2.67 0.63
N GLU A 163 -6.40 2.25 1.69
CA GLU A 163 -6.00 2.45 3.09
C GLU A 163 -6.56 1.32 3.95
N PHE A 164 -5.76 0.84 4.90
CA PHE A 164 -6.18 0.02 6.03
C PHE A 164 -5.21 0.20 7.20
N GLY A 165 -5.63 -0.07 8.42
CA GLY A 165 -4.78 0.01 9.60
C GLY A 165 -5.47 0.61 10.83
N LEU A 166 -4.75 0.65 11.95
CA LEU A 166 -5.24 1.14 13.23
C LEU A 166 -4.68 2.50 13.61
N CYS A 167 -5.53 3.37 14.16
CA CYS A 167 -5.16 4.68 14.70
C CYS A 167 -5.27 4.72 16.22
N GLU A 168 -4.20 5.04 16.91
CA GLU A 168 -4.24 5.42 18.31
C GLU A 168 -4.30 6.95 18.47
N PRO A 169 -4.91 7.44 19.52
CA PRO A 169 -5.47 6.76 20.69
C PRO A 169 -6.92 6.27 20.55
N ASN A 170 -7.50 6.31 19.35
CA ASN A 170 -8.89 5.91 19.12
C ASN A 170 -9.07 4.41 19.41
N PHE A 171 -8.07 3.62 19.11
CA PHE A 171 -8.03 2.18 19.38
C PHE A 171 -6.90 1.88 20.37
N LYS A 172 -7.20 1.00 21.32
CA LYS A 172 -6.24 0.61 22.35
C LYS A 172 -5.47 -0.64 21.92
N GLY A 173 -4.31 -0.86 22.54
CA GLY A 173 -3.55 -2.09 22.40
C GLY A 173 -2.14 -1.88 21.81
N GLY A 174 -1.84 -0.69 21.35
CA GLY A 174 -0.51 -0.33 20.88
C GLY A 174 -0.06 -1.11 19.64
N ASP A 175 1.23 -1.18 19.44
CA ASP A 175 1.83 -1.85 18.29
C ASP A 175 1.58 -3.37 18.23
N PRO A 176 1.46 -4.12 19.35
CA PRO A 176 1.05 -5.52 19.30
C PRO A 176 -0.32 -5.72 18.62
N ARG A 177 -1.31 -4.91 18.96
CA ARG A 177 -2.62 -4.97 18.29
C ARG A 177 -2.55 -4.55 16.82
N ARG A 178 -1.72 -3.57 16.49
CA ARG A 178 -1.48 -3.18 15.09
C ARG A 178 -0.91 -4.35 14.29
N ILE A 179 -0.02 -5.14 14.88
CA ILE A 179 0.53 -6.34 14.25
C ILE A 179 -0.56 -7.39 14.01
N GLU A 180 -1.42 -7.65 14.99
CA GLU A 180 -2.54 -8.60 14.85
C GLU A 180 -3.50 -8.15 13.73
N ASP A 181 -3.87 -6.88 13.72
CA ASP A 181 -4.73 -6.28 12.70
C ASP A 181 -4.12 -6.37 11.31
N LEU A 182 -2.83 -6.04 11.18
CA LEU A 182 -2.08 -6.12 9.94
C LEU A 182 -2.03 -7.55 9.38
N ILE A 183 -1.72 -8.53 10.22
CA ILE A 183 -1.68 -9.94 9.82
C ILE A 183 -3.07 -10.41 9.36
N TYR A 184 -4.11 -10.05 10.10
CA TYR A 184 -5.48 -10.43 9.77
C TYR A 184 -5.94 -9.85 8.43
N HIS A 185 -5.80 -8.53 8.24
CA HIS A 185 -6.24 -7.86 7.01
C HIS A 185 -5.46 -8.35 5.79
N MET A 186 -4.14 -8.47 5.88
CA MET A 186 -3.34 -9.00 4.78
C MET A 186 -3.77 -10.42 4.41
N ALA A 187 -4.02 -11.30 5.37
CA ALA A 187 -4.51 -12.66 5.09
C ALA A 187 -5.90 -12.64 4.40
N VAL A 188 -6.79 -11.72 4.79
CA VAL A 188 -8.09 -11.53 4.11
C VAL A 188 -7.88 -11.10 2.66
N TYR A 189 -7.07 -10.06 2.43
CA TYR A 189 -6.84 -9.52 1.09
C TYR A 189 -6.16 -10.54 0.16
N GLU A 190 -5.16 -11.24 0.64
CA GLU A 190 -4.46 -12.30 -0.09
C GLU A 190 -5.37 -13.49 -0.47
N SER A 191 -6.42 -13.73 0.32
CA SER A 191 -7.42 -14.74 0.01
C SER A 191 -8.36 -14.38 -1.14
N LYS A 192 -8.30 -13.13 -1.64
CA LYS A 192 -9.19 -12.58 -2.66
C LYS A 192 -8.45 -12.40 -3.99
N PRO A 193 -8.69 -13.26 -4.99
CA PRO A 193 -7.95 -13.23 -6.26
C PRO A 193 -8.19 -11.96 -7.08
N TYR A 194 -9.16 -11.13 -6.72
CA TYR A 194 -9.49 -9.87 -7.37
C TYR A 194 -8.86 -8.64 -6.67
N VAL A 195 -8.21 -8.82 -5.51
CA VAL A 195 -7.47 -7.74 -4.83
C VAL A 195 -6.06 -7.67 -5.39
N GLU A 196 -5.78 -6.62 -6.14
CA GLU A 196 -4.49 -6.43 -6.84
C GLU A 196 -3.42 -5.81 -5.94
N GLY A 197 -3.80 -5.18 -4.85
CA GLY A 197 -2.88 -4.57 -3.91
C GLY A 197 -3.55 -3.97 -2.69
N ALA A 198 -2.73 -3.74 -1.66
CA ALA A 198 -3.15 -3.09 -0.44
C ALA A 198 -2.09 -2.08 0.03
N ILE A 199 -2.51 -0.90 0.45
CA ILE A 199 -1.66 0.18 0.92
C ILE A 199 -1.96 0.40 2.39
N TYR A 200 -0.94 0.18 3.22
CA TYR A 200 -1.06 0.42 4.66
C TYR A 200 -1.09 1.92 4.95
N PHE A 201 -2.02 2.37 5.78
CA PHE A 201 -2.10 3.74 6.27
C PHE A 201 -1.66 3.79 7.74
N ASP A 202 -0.48 4.34 8.01
CA ASP A 202 0.41 5.00 7.08
C ASP A 202 1.89 4.71 7.41
N LEU A 203 2.81 5.44 6.77
CA LEU A 203 4.24 5.23 6.98
C LEU A 203 4.69 5.72 8.35
N THR A 204 4.33 6.96 8.71
CA THR A 204 4.79 7.63 9.94
C THR A 204 3.64 8.18 10.76
N ASP A 205 3.78 8.15 12.09
CA ASP A 205 2.88 8.90 12.95
C ASP A 205 2.92 10.39 12.60
N TYR A 206 1.80 11.07 12.77
CA TYR A 206 1.70 12.49 12.44
C TYR A 206 0.84 13.30 13.41
N ARG A 207 0.96 14.61 13.34
CA ARG A 207 0.07 15.56 14.02
C ARG A 207 -1.03 16.03 13.09
N THR A 208 -2.21 16.28 13.65
CA THR A 208 -3.36 16.74 12.89
C THR A 208 -4.06 17.87 13.60
N HIS A 209 -4.62 18.79 12.83
CA HIS A 209 -5.55 19.82 13.34
C HIS A 209 -7.02 19.42 13.20
N TYR A 210 -7.29 18.23 12.66
CA TYR A 210 -8.65 17.78 12.41
C TYR A 210 -9.45 17.70 13.72
N PRO A 211 -10.61 18.40 13.81
CA PRO A 211 -11.39 18.50 15.04
C PRO A 211 -12.04 17.18 15.47
N GLY A 212 -12.25 16.25 14.55
CA GLY A 212 -12.77 14.92 14.84
C GLY A 212 -11.81 14.01 15.60
N THR A 213 -10.60 14.49 15.90
CA THR A 213 -9.71 13.78 16.83
C THR A 213 -10.26 13.94 18.24
N PRO A 214 -10.70 12.88 18.93
CA PRO A 214 -11.38 12.99 20.22
C PRO A 214 -10.59 13.79 21.25
N ASP A 215 -11.29 14.42 22.21
CA ASP A 215 -10.69 15.12 23.35
C ASP A 215 -9.62 14.32 24.12
N LYS A 216 -9.61 13.01 23.93
CA LYS A 216 -8.62 12.07 24.46
C LYS A 216 -7.23 12.25 23.89
N ASN A 217 -7.09 12.91 22.72
CA ASN A 217 -5.79 13.16 22.09
C ASN A 217 -5.28 14.58 22.37
N LYS A 218 -4.90 14.83 23.63
CA LYS A 218 -4.32 16.09 24.11
C LYS A 218 -3.21 16.65 23.21
N TYR A 219 -2.50 15.79 22.50
CA TYR A 219 -1.33 16.16 21.67
C TYR A 219 -1.67 16.21 20.17
N ARG A 220 -2.92 16.03 19.79
CA ARG A 220 -3.35 16.00 18.39
C ARG A 220 -2.51 15.03 17.52
N ARG A 221 -2.18 13.88 18.09
CA ARG A 221 -1.41 12.87 17.39
C ARG A 221 -2.33 11.85 16.76
N ARG A 222 -1.97 11.42 15.56
CA ARG A 222 -2.49 10.20 14.95
C ARG A 222 -1.34 9.18 14.85
N ILE A 223 -1.50 8.08 15.56
CA ILE A 223 -0.51 7.01 15.67
C ILE A 223 -0.98 5.88 14.77
N HIS A 224 -0.85 6.09 13.49
CA HIS A 224 -1.12 5.10 12.44
C HIS A 224 0.15 4.40 11.96
N GLY A 225 1.29 5.10 12.05
CA GLY A 225 2.52 4.76 11.38
C GLY A 225 3.14 3.44 11.83
N VAL A 226 3.85 2.79 10.92
CA VAL A 226 4.81 1.72 11.24
C VAL A 226 6.18 2.30 11.64
N TYR A 227 6.36 3.60 11.44
CA TYR A 227 7.43 4.41 12.04
C TYR A 227 6.82 5.44 12.99
N ASP A 228 7.58 5.86 13.99
CA ASP A 228 7.20 6.99 14.83
C ASP A 228 7.40 8.35 14.12
N MET A 229 7.03 9.44 14.77
CA MET A 229 7.17 10.80 14.22
C MET A 229 8.63 11.24 13.99
N TYR A 230 9.60 10.49 14.48
CA TYR A 230 11.03 10.75 14.35
C TYR A 230 11.71 9.79 13.37
N GLY A 231 10.92 8.96 12.69
CA GLY A 231 11.42 7.99 11.72
C GLY A 231 12.00 6.72 12.33
N GLN A 232 11.75 6.44 13.63
CA GLN A 232 12.17 5.19 14.24
C GLN A 232 11.18 4.06 13.89
N PRO A 233 11.69 2.91 13.41
CA PRO A 233 10.82 1.79 13.05
C PRO A 233 10.16 1.18 14.29
N LYS A 234 8.87 0.88 14.19
CA LYS A 234 8.16 0.07 15.17
C LYS A 234 8.24 -1.41 14.83
N PRO A 235 7.96 -2.33 15.76
CA PRO A 235 7.90 -3.78 15.47
C PRO A 235 6.97 -4.12 14.29
N SER A 236 5.85 -3.41 14.13
CA SER A 236 4.91 -3.56 13.02
C SER A 236 5.54 -3.31 11.64
N MET A 237 6.57 -2.45 11.53
CA MET A 237 7.29 -2.23 10.27
C MET A 237 7.96 -3.51 9.75
N LYS A 238 8.57 -4.29 10.66
CA LYS A 238 9.17 -5.57 10.30
C LYS A 238 8.12 -6.55 9.78
N VAL A 239 6.97 -6.62 10.44
CA VAL A 239 5.86 -7.51 10.05
C VAL A 239 5.29 -7.07 8.69
N LEU A 240 5.03 -5.78 8.49
CA LEU A 240 4.56 -5.26 7.20
C LEU A 240 5.53 -5.60 6.06
N ARG A 241 6.85 -5.44 6.29
CA ARG A 241 7.87 -5.81 5.31
C ARG A 241 7.84 -7.30 4.97
N GLU A 242 7.72 -8.15 5.98
CA GLU A 242 7.68 -9.61 5.80
C GLU A 242 6.43 -10.04 5.05
N LEU A 243 5.26 -9.52 5.42
CA LEU A 243 3.99 -9.79 4.73
C LEU A 243 3.99 -9.26 3.29
N SER A 244 4.65 -8.14 3.03
CA SER A 244 4.72 -7.53 1.69
C SER A 244 5.93 -8.03 0.87
N SER A 245 6.60 -9.09 1.29
CA SER A 245 7.76 -9.61 0.57
C SER A 245 7.32 -10.51 -0.59
N PRO A 246 7.79 -10.25 -1.83
CA PRO A 246 7.54 -11.14 -2.95
C PRO A 246 8.42 -12.40 -2.93
N VAL A 247 9.37 -12.48 -1.97
CA VAL A 247 10.29 -13.61 -1.81
C VAL A 247 10.33 -14.06 -0.36
N GLU A 248 10.05 -15.33 -0.14
CA GLU A 248 10.17 -15.98 1.16
C GLU A 248 11.46 -16.80 1.23
N ILE A 249 12.22 -16.65 2.31
CA ILE A 249 13.35 -17.52 2.62
C ILE A 249 12.81 -18.71 3.42
N GLN A 250 12.55 -19.84 2.74
CA GLN A 250 11.92 -21.00 3.37
C GLN A 250 12.86 -21.76 4.28
N SER A 251 14.05 -22.12 3.79
CA SER A 251 15.04 -22.85 4.56
C SER A 251 16.47 -22.46 4.19
N VAL A 252 17.36 -22.64 5.14
CA VAL A 252 18.81 -22.52 4.95
C VAL A 252 19.43 -23.84 5.36
N HIS A 253 20.15 -24.50 4.46
CA HIS A 253 20.86 -25.73 4.73
C HIS A 253 22.36 -25.49 4.67
N GLN A 254 23.05 -25.80 5.75
CA GLN A 254 24.50 -25.66 5.84
C GLN A 254 25.19 -27.00 5.58
N TRP A 255 26.08 -27.02 4.61
CA TRP A 255 26.89 -28.17 4.28
C TRP A 255 28.22 -28.20 5.00
N LYS A 256 28.83 -29.38 5.10
CA LYS A 256 30.23 -29.50 5.53
C LYS A 256 31.09 -28.63 4.60
N LYS A 257 31.98 -27.79 5.16
CA LYS A 257 32.82 -26.78 4.51
C LYS A 257 32.19 -25.41 4.31
N GLY A 258 31.13 -25.09 5.03
CA GLY A 258 30.60 -23.72 5.11
C GLY A 258 29.73 -23.25 3.92
N LYS A 259 29.47 -24.12 2.93
CA LYS A 259 28.52 -23.81 1.87
C LYS A 259 27.10 -23.82 2.40
N LEU A 260 26.27 -22.89 1.91
CA LEU A 260 24.86 -22.85 2.21
C LEU A 260 24.05 -23.10 0.95
N THR A 261 22.94 -23.81 1.10
CA THR A 261 21.87 -23.86 0.10
C THR A 261 20.64 -23.18 0.71
N VAL A 262 20.21 -22.10 0.10
CA VAL A 262 19.05 -21.31 0.54
C VAL A 262 17.87 -21.60 -0.38
N ALA A 263 16.79 -22.13 0.17
CA ALA A 263 15.54 -22.28 -0.55
C ALA A 263 14.76 -20.98 -0.51
N VAL A 264 14.51 -20.39 -1.67
CA VAL A 264 13.67 -19.20 -1.86
C VAL A 264 12.36 -19.59 -2.56
N TYR A 265 11.29 -18.92 -2.19
CA TYR A 265 9.96 -19.17 -2.70
C TYR A 265 9.33 -17.87 -3.16
N GLY A 266 8.75 -17.86 -4.35
CA GLY A 266 7.95 -16.73 -4.83
C GLY A 266 6.63 -16.67 -4.05
N SER A 267 6.42 -15.59 -3.30
CA SER A 267 5.21 -15.43 -2.48
C SER A 267 3.95 -15.50 -3.35
N LEU A 268 2.89 -16.09 -2.78
CA LEU A 268 1.53 -16.04 -3.32
C LEU A 268 0.72 -14.90 -2.72
N GLY A 269 1.31 -14.15 -1.77
CA GLY A 269 0.72 -12.99 -1.15
C GLY A 269 0.87 -11.71 -1.99
N LEU A 270 0.50 -10.58 -1.39
CA LEU A 270 0.60 -9.26 -2.03
C LEU A 270 1.95 -8.59 -1.68
N PRO A 271 2.70 -8.04 -2.65
CA PRO A 271 2.43 -7.99 -4.09
C PRO A 271 2.79 -9.31 -4.80
N GLN A 272 1.97 -9.74 -5.74
CA GLN A 272 2.19 -10.95 -6.52
C GLN A 272 2.77 -10.63 -7.90
N HIS A 273 4.05 -10.98 -8.12
CA HIS A 273 4.71 -10.77 -9.41
C HIS A 273 5.91 -11.70 -9.58
N THR A 274 6.35 -11.87 -10.81
CA THR A 274 7.62 -12.58 -11.07
C THR A 274 8.80 -11.75 -10.58
N VAL A 275 9.55 -12.30 -9.64
CA VAL A 275 10.78 -11.71 -9.09
C VAL A 275 11.90 -11.82 -10.13
N LYS A 276 12.56 -10.68 -10.43
CA LYS A 276 13.68 -10.64 -11.39
C LYS A 276 14.79 -9.73 -10.88
N GLY A 277 16.06 -10.17 -11.03
CA GLY A 277 17.24 -9.40 -10.66
C GLY A 277 17.39 -9.16 -9.15
N TYR A 278 16.70 -9.94 -8.32
CA TYR A 278 16.88 -9.88 -6.87
C TYR A 278 18.16 -10.59 -6.47
N LYS A 279 18.77 -10.12 -5.38
CA LYS A 279 20.03 -10.63 -4.87
C LYS A 279 19.89 -11.16 -3.46
N LEU A 280 20.62 -12.23 -3.19
CA LEU A 280 20.75 -12.81 -1.86
C LEU A 280 22.13 -12.50 -1.33
N TYR A 281 22.20 -12.16 -0.07
CA TYR A 281 23.43 -11.91 0.66
C TYR A 281 23.48 -12.78 1.92
N VAL A 282 24.67 -13.25 2.25
CA VAL A 282 24.95 -13.96 3.50
C VAL A 282 25.83 -13.07 4.36
N THR A 283 25.40 -12.80 5.57
CA THR A 283 26.12 -11.93 6.51
C THR A 283 26.29 -12.60 7.86
N ASP A 284 27.17 -12.06 8.68
CA ASP A 284 27.25 -12.38 10.10
C ASP A 284 26.02 -11.87 10.88
N SER A 285 26.08 -11.91 12.19
CA SER A 285 24.98 -11.46 13.06
C SER A 285 24.69 -9.96 13.00
N THR A 286 25.53 -9.14 12.36
CA THR A 286 25.30 -7.70 12.17
C THR A 286 24.26 -7.40 11.10
N GLY A 287 24.13 -8.31 10.09
CA GLY A 287 23.22 -8.13 8.97
C GLY A 287 23.65 -7.06 7.96
N ASP A 288 24.85 -6.50 8.08
CA ASP A 288 25.37 -5.53 7.11
C ASP A 288 25.81 -6.25 5.83
N TYR A 289 24.98 -6.19 4.81
CA TYR A 289 25.23 -6.81 3.52
C TYR A 289 26.01 -5.95 2.53
N THR A 290 26.31 -4.68 2.87
CA THR A 290 26.91 -3.72 1.94
C THR A 290 28.30 -4.13 1.45
N LYS A 291 29.00 -4.95 2.22
CA LYS A 291 30.34 -5.49 1.89
C LYS A 291 30.33 -6.98 1.55
N SER A 292 29.16 -7.59 1.54
CA SER A 292 29.00 -9.03 1.30
C SER A 292 28.91 -9.35 -0.18
N LYS A 293 29.29 -10.58 -0.54
CA LYS A 293 29.10 -11.10 -1.90
C LYS A 293 27.61 -11.21 -2.23
N ALA A 294 27.25 -10.77 -3.41
CA ALA A 294 25.89 -10.91 -3.94
C ALA A 294 25.74 -12.23 -4.69
N TYR A 295 24.67 -12.94 -4.42
CA TYR A 295 24.25 -14.13 -5.16
C TYR A 295 22.95 -13.83 -5.91
N GLU A 296 22.90 -14.11 -7.21
CA GLU A 296 21.70 -13.87 -8.01
C GLU A 296 20.61 -14.88 -7.63
N ILE A 297 19.40 -14.38 -7.42
CA ILE A 297 18.21 -15.21 -7.32
C ILE A 297 17.72 -15.42 -8.76
N PRO A 298 17.60 -16.67 -9.24
CA PRO A 298 17.01 -16.94 -10.56
C PRO A 298 15.59 -16.35 -10.64
N ASP A 299 15.13 -16.01 -11.85
CA ASP A 299 13.75 -15.57 -12.05
C ASP A 299 12.79 -16.51 -11.33
N LEU A 300 11.94 -15.96 -10.47
CA LEU A 300 11.12 -16.71 -9.54
C LEU A 300 9.65 -16.28 -9.70
N LYS A 301 8.82 -17.18 -10.19
CA LYS A 301 7.37 -16.95 -10.33
C LYS A 301 6.67 -17.12 -8.98
N PRO A 302 5.49 -16.49 -8.79
CA PRO A 302 4.64 -16.80 -7.64
C PRO A 302 4.39 -18.31 -7.53
N GLY A 303 4.51 -18.87 -6.32
CA GLY A 303 4.37 -20.30 -6.07
C GLY A 303 5.58 -21.17 -6.48
N GLU A 304 6.59 -20.61 -7.09
CA GLU A 304 7.79 -21.35 -7.51
C GLU A 304 8.83 -21.39 -6.39
N ARG A 305 9.55 -22.51 -6.28
CA ARG A 305 10.70 -22.66 -5.38
C ARG A 305 11.98 -22.80 -6.18
N LYS A 306 13.01 -22.04 -5.78
CA LYS A 306 14.37 -22.13 -6.32
C LYS A 306 15.38 -22.31 -5.18
N TYR A 307 16.59 -22.71 -5.54
CA TYR A 307 17.69 -22.87 -4.60
C TYR A 307 18.85 -22.00 -5.03
N VAL A 308 19.41 -21.26 -4.08
CA VAL A 308 20.60 -20.46 -4.27
C VAL A 308 21.72 -21.08 -3.46
N GLU A 309 22.80 -21.47 -4.14
CA GLU A 309 24.02 -21.97 -3.49
C GLU A 309 24.97 -20.82 -3.22
N THR A 310 25.56 -20.82 -2.03
CA THR A 310 26.59 -19.85 -1.63
C THR A 310 27.87 -20.54 -1.25
N ASP A 311 28.98 -19.83 -1.36
CA ASP A 311 30.31 -20.27 -0.96
C ASP A 311 30.84 -19.50 0.27
N ASP A 312 29.95 -18.79 0.98
CA ASP A 312 30.31 -18.09 2.20
C ASP A 312 30.62 -19.06 3.35
N LEU A 313 31.77 -18.84 3.97
CA LEU A 313 32.29 -19.64 5.08
C LEU A 313 31.93 -18.99 6.42
N LEU A 314 30.68 -19.03 6.83
CA LEU A 314 30.29 -18.57 8.16
C LEU A 314 30.31 -19.71 9.17
N ASN A 315 30.84 -19.44 10.36
CA ASN A 315 30.96 -20.41 11.46
C ASN A 315 29.59 -20.60 12.15
N GLY A 316 28.67 -21.26 11.47
CA GLY A 316 27.47 -21.85 12.08
C GLY A 316 26.26 -20.91 12.24
N LYS A 317 26.40 -19.59 12.15
CA LYS A 317 25.25 -18.66 12.29
C LYS A 317 25.41 -17.38 11.46
N GLY A 318 24.31 -16.85 11.01
CA GLY A 318 24.30 -15.62 10.23
C GLY A 318 22.89 -15.19 9.84
N ILE A 319 22.82 -14.23 8.93
CA ILE A 319 21.58 -13.68 8.39
C ILE A 319 21.60 -13.78 6.87
N ILE A 320 20.57 -14.38 6.30
CA ILE A 320 20.27 -14.30 4.87
C ILE A 320 19.45 -13.05 4.65
N THR A 321 19.88 -12.21 3.70
CA THR A 321 19.17 -10.99 3.32
C THR A 321 18.85 -11.03 1.83
N VAL A 322 17.60 -10.82 1.46
CA VAL A 322 17.15 -10.68 0.07
C VAL A 322 16.90 -9.21 -0.23
N VAL A 323 17.51 -8.72 -1.31
CA VAL A 323 17.47 -7.32 -1.73
C VAL A 323 16.93 -7.22 -3.15
N ARG A 324 15.98 -6.34 -3.38
CA ARG A 324 15.44 -6.06 -4.71
C ARG A 324 16.42 -5.22 -5.56
N PRO A 325 16.27 -5.17 -6.90
CA PRO A 325 17.19 -4.45 -7.78
C PRO A 325 17.40 -2.96 -7.42
N THR A 326 16.40 -2.33 -6.84
CA THR A 326 16.45 -0.92 -6.43
C THR A 326 17.04 -0.68 -5.04
N GLY A 327 17.60 -1.74 -4.40
CA GLY A 327 18.38 -1.65 -3.17
C GLY A 327 17.60 -1.76 -1.85
N PHE A 328 16.30 -2.14 -1.91
CA PHE A 328 15.53 -2.37 -0.68
C PHE A 328 15.59 -3.82 -0.21
N VAL A 329 15.79 -4.00 1.08
CA VAL A 329 15.67 -5.31 1.74
C VAL A 329 14.19 -5.72 1.77
N VAL A 330 13.88 -6.89 1.24
CA VAL A 330 12.51 -7.43 1.21
C VAL A 330 12.29 -8.58 2.17
N SER A 331 13.32 -9.38 2.45
CA SER A 331 13.23 -10.51 3.38
C SER A 331 14.55 -10.72 4.10
N GLN A 332 14.48 -11.11 5.36
CA GLN A 332 15.64 -11.48 6.17
C GLN A 332 15.33 -12.70 7.04
N LYS A 333 16.27 -13.63 7.13
CA LYS A 333 16.16 -14.83 7.97
C LYS A 333 17.47 -15.17 8.62
N SER A 334 17.45 -15.27 9.96
CA SER A 334 18.59 -15.80 10.70
C SER A 334 18.70 -17.31 10.54
N PHE A 335 19.93 -17.83 10.53
CA PHE A 335 20.22 -19.27 10.57
C PHE A 335 21.30 -19.55 11.62
N TYR A 336 21.31 -20.79 12.12
CA TYR A 336 22.19 -21.25 13.21
C TYR A 336 22.86 -22.56 12.87
#